data_5826da354c96ff8db8485cfa4e008c40
#
_entry.id   5826da354c96ff8db8485cfa4e008c40
#
_cell.length_a   1.000
_cell.length_b   1.000
_cell.length_c   1.000
_cell.angle_alpha   90.00
_cell.angle_beta   90.00
_cell.angle_gamma   90.00
#
_symmetry.space_group_name_H-M   'P 1'
#
loop_
_entity.id
_entity.type
_entity.pdbx_description
1 polymer ?
#
loop_
_entity_poly.entity_id
_entity_poly.type
_entity_poly.pdbx_seq_one_letter_code
_entity_poly.pdbx_strand_id
1 'polypeptide(L)'
;MYVALRPFFRRKYLLTNAEKDFYQVLRSIVGSHTIWAKVRLADLVGADKRHLLRKSNFDYIKSKHIDFVICDAALSPIIAVELDDSSHQRPDRVARDRDVNRILEIASLPILRVPVRRTYDGAEIAKQLLATLQPVV
;
A
#
# COMPACT_ATOMS: atom_id res chain seq x y z
N MET A 1 -21.55 -21.42 15.58
CA MET A 1 -21.32 -21.40 14.13
C MET A 1 -20.20 -22.36 13.78
N TYR A 2 -20.51 -23.41 13.05
CA TYR A 2 -19.50 -24.36 12.59
C TYR A 2 -18.75 -23.77 11.41
N VAL A 3 -17.48 -23.41 11.61
CA VAL A 3 -16.58 -23.18 10.47
C VAL A 3 -16.13 -24.55 9.99
N ALA A 4 -16.50 -24.93 8.77
CA ALA A 4 -15.96 -26.13 8.16
C ALA A 4 -14.45 -25.96 8.04
N LEU A 5 -13.66 -26.69 8.83
CA LEU A 5 -12.21 -26.59 8.86
C LEU A 5 -11.53 -27.21 7.62
N ARG A 6 -12.31 -27.74 6.69
CA ARG A 6 -11.89 -28.17 5.36
C ARG A 6 -12.54 -27.25 4.34
N PRO A 7 -11.85 -26.79 3.35
CA PRO A 7 -10.57 -27.19 2.75
C PRO A 7 -9.46 -26.11 2.90
N PHE A 8 -9.18 -25.64 4.08
CA PHE A 8 -8.13 -24.62 4.26
C PHE A 8 -6.73 -25.21 4.16
N PHE A 9 -5.81 -24.47 3.53
CA PHE A 9 -4.40 -24.81 3.43
C PHE A 9 -3.54 -23.57 3.65
N ARG A 10 -2.33 -23.76 4.12
CA ARG A 10 -1.37 -22.67 4.27
C ARG A 10 -0.75 -22.33 2.92
N ARG A 11 -0.84 -21.05 2.51
CA ARG A 11 -0.11 -20.57 1.33
C ARG A 11 1.39 -20.58 1.63
N LYS A 12 2.18 -20.96 0.64
CA LYS A 12 3.64 -21.02 0.78
C LYS A 12 4.26 -19.61 0.88
N TYR A 13 3.71 -18.67 0.15
CA TYR A 13 4.21 -17.30 0.07
C TYR A 13 3.09 -16.29 0.32
N LEU A 14 3.42 -15.20 1.02
CA LEU A 14 2.53 -14.05 1.21
C LEU A 14 2.55 -13.12 0.00
N LEU A 15 3.71 -12.99 -0.65
CA LEU A 15 3.95 -12.06 -1.75
C LEU A 15 4.00 -12.81 -3.07
N THR A 16 3.55 -12.14 -4.14
CA THR A 16 3.82 -12.57 -5.51
C THR A 16 5.31 -12.45 -5.83
N ASN A 17 5.75 -13.04 -6.94
CA ASN A 17 7.15 -12.89 -7.36
C ASN A 17 7.54 -11.44 -7.62
N ALA A 18 6.67 -10.68 -8.30
CA ALA A 18 6.89 -9.25 -8.53
C ALA A 18 7.00 -8.48 -7.21
N GLU A 19 6.12 -8.75 -6.25
CA GLU A 19 6.17 -8.12 -4.93
C GLU A 19 7.44 -8.50 -4.16
N LYS A 20 7.88 -9.77 -4.23
CA LYS A 20 9.13 -10.21 -3.58
C LYS A 20 10.35 -9.48 -4.15
N ASP A 21 10.42 -9.39 -5.46
CA ASP A 21 11.54 -8.71 -6.14
C ASP A 21 11.59 -7.24 -5.74
N PHE A 22 10.45 -6.57 -5.75
CA PHE A 22 10.37 -5.17 -5.34
C PHE A 22 10.63 -4.98 -3.84
N TYR A 23 10.19 -5.90 -2.99
CA TYR A 23 10.52 -5.87 -1.56
C TYR A 23 12.03 -5.85 -1.33
N GLN A 24 12.79 -6.65 -2.08
CA GLN A 24 14.25 -6.67 -1.96
C GLN A 24 14.86 -5.33 -2.33
N VAL A 25 14.33 -4.67 -3.35
CA VAL A 25 14.76 -3.32 -3.73
C VAL A 25 14.49 -2.33 -2.61
N LEU A 26 13.25 -2.30 -2.10
CA LEU A 26 12.89 -1.43 -0.96
C LEU A 26 13.79 -1.70 0.25
N ARG A 27 14.00 -2.96 0.61
CA ARG A 27 14.83 -3.33 1.76
C ARG A 27 16.26 -2.80 1.63
N SER A 28 16.80 -2.79 0.41
CA SER A 28 18.18 -2.33 0.14
C SER A 28 18.34 -0.82 0.26
N ILE A 29 17.26 -0.03 0.14
CA ILE A 29 17.34 1.44 0.04
C ILE A 29 16.74 2.19 1.23
N VAL A 30 15.89 1.55 2.05
CA VAL A 30 15.20 2.26 3.14
C VAL A 30 15.96 2.22 4.47
N GLY A 31 17.14 1.62 4.51
CA GLY A 31 17.98 1.57 5.70
C GLY A 31 17.28 0.88 6.87
N SER A 32 17.23 1.54 8.02
CA SER A 32 16.63 1.01 9.25
C SER A 32 15.11 1.14 9.33
N HIS A 33 14.47 1.76 8.34
CA HIS A 33 13.01 1.85 8.30
C HIS A 33 12.36 0.47 8.17
N THR A 34 11.20 0.32 8.78
CA THR A 34 10.43 -0.93 8.70
C THR A 34 9.55 -0.92 7.46
N ILE A 35 9.48 -2.06 6.79
CA ILE A 35 8.60 -2.28 5.65
C ILE A 35 7.52 -3.28 6.06
N TRP A 36 6.26 -2.89 5.96
CA TRP A 36 5.12 -3.79 6.08
C TRP A 36 4.52 -4.05 4.72
N ALA A 37 4.15 -5.30 4.46
CA ALA A 37 3.52 -5.71 3.21
C ALA A 37 2.04 -6.02 3.42
N LYS A 38 1.23 -5.78 2.39
CA LYS A 38 -0.21 -6.10 2.35
C LYS A 38 -0.96 -5.54 3.57
N VAL A 39 -0.76 -4.26 3.81
CA VAL A 39 -1.39 -3.55 4.92
C VAL A 39 -2.81 -3.16 4.53
N ARG A 40 -3.78 -3.46 5.37
CA ARG A 40 -5.16 -3.04 5.12
C ARG A 40 -5.25 -1.51 5.14
N LEU A 41 -6.03 -0.96 4.22
CA LEU A 41 -6.27 0.48 4.20
C LEU A 41 -6.90 0.96 5.52
N ALA A 42 -7.75 0.14 6.14
CA ALA A 42 -8.36 0.42 7.43
C ALA A 42 -7.38 0.44 8.61
N ASP A 43 -6.16 -0.07 8.44
CA ASP A 43 -5.09 0.05 9.44
C ASP A 43 -4.29 1.36 9.30
N LEU A 44 -4.39 2.01 8.15
CA LEU A 44 -3.69 3.27 7.85
C LEU A 44 -4.58 4.49 8.05
N VAL A 45 -5.86 4.36 7.75
CA VAL A 45 -6.83 5.46 7.82
C VAL A 45 -8.07 5.01 8.57
N GLY A 46 -8.66 5.93 9.33
CA GLY A 46 -9.93 5.72 10.01
C GLY A 46 -11.06 6.49 9.33
N ALA A 47 -12.29 6.02 9.48
CA ALA A 47 -13.48 6.79 9.12
C ALA A 47 -13.86 7.72 10.29
N ASP A 48 -14.04 9.01 10.02
CA ASP A 48 -14.41 9.98 11.07
C ASP A 48 -15.76 9.59 11.69
N LYS A 49 -15.75 9.36 12.99
CA LYS A 49 -16.92 8.92 13.76
C LYS A 49 -18.08 9.92 13.75
N ARG A 50 -17.79 11.18 13.45
CA ARG A 50 -18.77 12.28 13.40
C ARG A 50 -19.40 12.44 12.01
N HIS A 51 -18.85 11.79 10.98
CA HIS A 51 -19.34 11.90 9.62
C HIS A 51 -20.56 11.00 9.40
N LEU A 52 -21.57 11.52 8.68
CA LEU A 52 -22.81 10.78 8.36
C LEU A 52 -22.53 9.48 7.57
N LEU A 53 -21.50 9.50 6.70
CA LEU A 53 -21.13 8.35 5.87
C LEU A 53 -20.08 7.44 6.52
N ARG A 54 -19.89 7.52 7.83
CA ARG A 54 -18.85 6.75 8.55
C ARG A 54 -18.90 5.26 8.23
N LYS A 55 -20.09 4.66 8.27
CA LYS A 55 -20.24 3.22 8.00
C LYS A 55 -19.88 2.89 6.56
N SER A 56 -20.38 3.65 5.60
CA SER A 56 -20.07 3.46 4.18
C SER A 56 -18.59 3.66 3.90
N ASN A 57 -17.98 4.67 4.51
CA ASN A 57 -16.55 4.91 4.39
C ASN A 57 -15.73 3.76 4.97
N PHE A 58 -16.09 3.26 6.13
CA PHE A 58 -15.42 2.10 6.72
C PHE A 58 -15.59 0.84 5.86
N ASP A 59 -16.80 0.57 5.38
CA ASP A 59 -17.07 -0.57 4.49
C ASP A 59 -16.25 -0.49 3.20
N TYR A 60 -16.01 0.71 2.70
CA TYR A 60 -15.17 0.93 1.52
C TYR A 60 -13.69 0.60 1.79
N ILE A 61 -13.12 1.07 2.91
CA ILE A 61 -11.68 0.92 3.22
C ILE A 61 -11.31 -0.46 3.75
N LYS A 62 -12.21 -1.17 4.44
CA LYS A 62 -11.91 -2.43 5.14
C LYS A 62 -11.46 -3.57 4.23
N SER A 63 -11.86 -3.55 2.95
CA SER A 63 -11.56 -4.61 1.98
C SER A 63 -10.35 -4.30 1.09
N LYS A 64 -9.71 -3.14 1.28
CA LYS A 64 -8.60 -2.70 0.43
C LYS A 64 -7.27 -2.82 1.16
N HIS A 65 -6.23 -3.10 0.40
CA HIS A 65 -4.86 -3.27 0.89
C HIS A 65 -3.91 -2.40 0.10
N ILE A 66 -2.85 -1.99 0.77
CA ILE A 66 -1.68 -1.32 0.19
C ILE A 66 -0.56 -2.35 0.12
N ASP A 67 0.16 -2.39 -1.00
CA ASP A 67 1.20 -3.40 -1.22
C ASP A 67 2.32 -3.31 -0.19
N PHE A 68 2.84 -2.09 0.05
CA PHE A 68 3.89 -1.86 1.05
C PHE A 68 3.66 -0.54 1.78
N VAL A 69 4.04 -0.51 3.05
CA VAL A 69 4.06 0.69 3.87
C VAL A 69 5.41 0.77 4.55
N ILE A 70 6.07 1.92 4.41
CA ILE A 70 7.33 2.21 5.09
C ILE A 70 7.00 3.00 6.34
N CYS A 71 7.55 2.55 7.46
CA CYS A 71 7.36 3.16 8.77
C CYS A 71 8.69 3.67 9.33
N ASP A 72 8.60 4.68 10.19
CA ASP A 72 9.74 5.20 10.95
C ASP A 72 10.12 4.29 12.13
N ALA A 73 11.07 4.73 12.93
CA ALA A 73 11.56 3.97 14.11
C ALA A 73 10.48 3.74 15.17
N ALA A 74 9.46 4.58 15.24
CA ALA A 74 8.30 4.43 16.13
C ALA A 74 7.21 3.52 15.51
N LEU A 75 7.48 2.90 14.36
CA LEU A 75 6.54 2.09 13.58
C LEU A 75 5.33 2.89 13.08
N SER A 76 5.50 4.20 12.94
CA SER A 76 4.48 5.08 12.36
C SER A 76 4.60 5.11 10.84
N PRO A 77 3.49 4.93 10.09
CA PRO A 77 3.52 5.00 8.64
C PRO A 77 3.97 6.37 8.14
N ILE A 78 4.93 6.40 7.21
CA ILE A 78 5.41 7.63 6.59
C ILE A 78 5.14 7.69 5.09
N ILE A 79 5.04 6.55 4.42
CA ILE A 79 4.73 6.49 2.99
C ILE A 79 4.13 5.14 2.63
N ALA A 80 3.09 5.18 1.81
CA ALA A 80 2.52 4.01 1.15
C ALA A 80 3.19 3.80 -0.21
N VAL A 81 3.37 2.55 -0.62
CA VAL A 81 3.95 2.20 -1.92
C VAL A 81 3.10 1.12 -2.58
N GLU A 82 2.72 1.35 -3.81
CA GLU A 82 1.95 0.43 -4.64
C GLU A 82 2.72 0.04 -5.89
N LEU A 83 2.66 -1.23 -6.25
CA LEU A 83 3.15 -1.73 -7.54
C LEU A 83 2.02 -1.70 -8.56
N ASP A 84 2.19 -0.93 -9.61
CA ASP A 84 1.20 -0.82 -10.68
C ASP A 84 1.54 -1.74 -11.84
N ASP A 85 0.69 -2.72 -12.09
CA ASP A 85 0.71 -3.48 -13.32
C ASP A 85 -0.07 -2.71 -14.39
N SER A 86 0.67 -1.98 -15.24
CA SER A 86 0.10 -1.15 -16.28
C SER A 86 -0.53 -1.93 -17.45
N SER A 87 -0.38 -3.26 -17.48
CA SER A 87 -0.94 -4.09 -18.56
C SER A 87 -2.46 -4.22 -18.50
N HIS A 88 -3.12 -3.81 -17.41
CA HIS A 88 -4.56 -3.96 -17.18
C HIS A 88 -5.17 -2.70 -16.58
N GLN A 89 -5.31 -1.64 -17.42
CA GLN A 89 -6.06 -0.43 -17.00
C GLN A 89 -7.56 -0.66 -17.16
N ARG A 90 -8.14 -1.49 -16.32
CA ARG A 90 -9.60 -1.62 -16.23
C ARG A 90 -10.19 -0.35 -15.63
N PRO A 91 -11.34 0.15 -16.14
CA PRO A 91 -11.99 1.36 -15.58
C PRO A 91 -12.29 1.28 -14.08
N ASP A 92 -12.70 0.13 -13.58
CA ASP A 92 -12.95 -0.11 -12.15
C ASP A 92 -11.68 0.01 -11.32
N ARG A 93 -10.54 -0.47 -11.84
CA ARG A 93 -9.23 -0.38 -11.19
C ARG A 93 -8.71 1.04 -11.15
N VAL A 94 -8.85 1.78 -12.25
CA VAL A 94 -8.49 3.21 -12.34
C VAL A 94 -9.31 4.02 -11.33
N ALA A 95 -10.61 3.76 -11.24
CA ALA A 95 -11.50 4.42 -10.29
C ALA A 95 -11.10 4.11 -8.84
N ARG A 96 -10.81 2.83 -8.54
CA ARG A 96 -10.32 2.40 -7.21
C ARG A 96 -9.02 3.12 -6.84
N ASP A 97 -8.05 3.16 -7.74
CA ASP A 97 -6.75 3.78 -7.49
C ASP A 97 -6.89 5.29 -7.22
N ARG A 98 -7.74 5.96 -7.98
CA ARG A 98 -8.08 7.36 -7.75
C ARG A 98 -8.68 7.58 -6.36
N ASP A 99 -9.61 6.73 -5.96
CA ASP A 99 -10.27 6.84 -4.66
C ASP A 99 -9.30 6.57 -3.51
N VAL A 100 -8.44 5.55 -3.65
CA VAL A 100 -7.39 5.26 -2.66
C VAL A 100 -6.41 6.43 -2.56
N ASN A 101 -5.97 7.00 -3.68
CA ASN A 101 -5.10 8.16 -3.68
C ASN A 101 -5.75 9.34 -2.93
N ARG A 102 -7.04 9.58 -3.18
CA ARG A 102 -7.77 10.66 -2.52
C ARG A 102 -7.92 10.44 -1.02
N ILE A 103 -8.21 9.21 -0.60
CA ILE A 103 -8.31 8.85 0.82
C ILE A 103 -6.98 9.07 1.53
N LEU A 104 -5.88 8.63 0.95
CA LEU A 104 -4.55 8.80 1.52
C LEU A 104 -4.11 10.28 1.55
N GLU A 105 -4.46 11.05 0.52
CA GLU A 105 -4.23 12.49 0.49
C GLU A 105 -4.97 13.19 1.65
N ILE A 106 -6.26 12.88 1.85
CA ILE A 106 -7.05 13.43 2.96
C ILE A 106 -6.43 13.04 4.31
N ALA A 107 -5.93 11.82 4.43
CA ALA A 107 -5.26 11.33 5.64
C ALA A 107 -3.81 11.83 5.78
N SER A 108 -3.31 12.62 4.85
CA SER A 108 -1.94 13.15 4.83
C SER A 108 -0.85 12.06 4.83
N LEU A 109 -1.14 10.90 4.23
CA LEU A 109 -0.16 9.83 4.02
C LEU A 109 0.26 9.81 2.55
N PRO A 110 1.53 10.17 2.23
CA PRO A 110 2.02 10.14 0.86
C PRO A 110 1.96 8.73 0.26
N ILE A 111 1.73 8.66 -1.04
CA ILE A 111 1.77 7.40 -1.79
C ILE A 111 2.68 7.53 -3.00
N LEU A 112 3.55 6.53 -3.18
CA LEU A 112 4.34 6.33 -4.38
C LEU A 112 3.81 5.13 -5.15
N ARG A 113 3.50 5.32 -6.42
CA ARG A 113 3.16 4.22 -7.34
C ARG A 113 4.33 3.95 -8.26
N VAL A 114 4.71 2.68 -8.34
CA VAL A 114 5.86 2.23 -9.13
C VAL A 114 5.38 1.20 -10.14
N PRO A 115 5.64 1.38 -11.44
CA PRO A 115 5.32 0.37 -12.44
C PRO A 115 6.08 -0.93 -12.18
N VAL A 116 5.42 -2.07 -12.38
CA VAL A 116 6.09 -3.37 -12.32
C VAL A 116 7.11 -3.47 -13.45
N ARG A 117 8.34 -3.83 -13.10
CA ARG A 117 9.46 -4.02 -14.04
C ARG A 117 10.23 -5.30 -13.71
N ARG A 118 11.01 -5.80 -14.66
CA ARG A 118 11.92 -6.94 -14.42
C ARG A 118 13.07 -6.57 -13.50
N THR A 119 13.57 -5.35 -13.64
CA THR A 119 14.69 -4.83 -12.85
C THR A 119 14.37 -3.39 -12.44
N TYR A 120 14.87 -3.00 -11.27
CA TYR A 120 14.71 -1.65 -10.74
C TYR A 120 16.08 -1.04 -10.48
N ASP A 121 16.19 0.25 -10.79
CA ASP A 121 17.30 1.05 -10.30
C ASP A 121 16.97 1.53 -8.87
N GLY A 122 17.67 0.97 -7.88
CA GLY A 122 17.44 1.31 -6.48
C GLY A 122 17.67 2.80 -6.18
N ALA A 123 18.65 3.42 -6.82
CA ALA A 123 18.91 4.85 -6.65
C ALA A 123 17.75 5.70 -7.16
N GLU A 124 17.15 5.32 -8.28
CA GLU A 124 15.98 6.02 -8.83
C GLU A 124 14.75 5.84 -7.93
N ILE A 125 14.50 4.63 -7.41
CA ILE A 125 13.42 4.41 -6.46
C ILE A 125 13.63 5.21 -5.17
N ALA A 126 14.84 5.25 -4.64
CA ALA A 126 15.18 6.06 -3.47
C ALA A 126 14.90 7.55 -3.72
N LYS A 127 15.26 8.06 -4.88
CA LYS A 127 14.98 9.45 -5.28
C LYS A 127 13.48 9.74 -5.36
N GLN A 128 12.70 8.83 -5.93
CA GLN A 128 11.24 8.96 -6.01
C GLN A 128 10.60 8.92 -4.62
N LEU A 129 11.06 8.07 -3.71
CA LEU A 129 10.60 8.03 -2.32
C LEU A 129 10.85 9.37 -1.62
N LEU A 130 12.06 9.91 -1.73
CA LEU A 130 12.41 11.20 -1.13
C LEU A 130 11.58 12.34 -1.71
N ALA A 131 11.38 12.37 -3.03
CA ALA A 131 10.55 13.38 -3.67
C ALA A 131 9.08 13.31 -3.21
N THR A 132 8.55 12.09 -3.01
CA THR A 132 7.19 11.88 -2.53
C THR A 132 7.00 12.32 -1.08
N LEU A 133 8.04 12.19 -0.25
CA LEU A 133 8.04 12.61 1.15
C LEU A 133 8.20 14.12 1.35
N GLN A 134 8.70 14.85 0.34
CA GLN A 134 8.87 16.29 0.46
C GLN A 134 7.50 16.98 0.42
N PRO A 135 7.22 17.90 1.36
CA PRO A 135 5.99 18.67 1.30
C PRO A 135 5.96 19.51 0.01
N VAL A 136 4.82 19.53 -0.64
CA VAL A 136 4.57 20.44 -1.76
C VAL A 136 4.56 21.86 -1.22
N VAL A 137 5.55 22.61 -1.61
CA VAL A 137 5.65 24.04 -1.25
C VAL A 137 4.69 24.85 -2.11
#